data_ee3b864ff31e2c46c60d9256a9d940dd
#
_entry.id   ee3b864ff31e2c46c60d9256a9d940dd
#
_cell.length_a   1.000
_cell.length_b   1.000
_cell.length_c   1.000
_cell.angle_alpha   90.00
_cell.angle_beta   90.00
_cell.angle_gamma   90.00
#
_symmetry.space_group_name_H-M   'P 1'
#
loop_
_entity.id
_entity.type
_entity.pdbx_description
1 polymer ?
#
loop_
_entity_poly.entity_id
_entity_poly.type
_entity_poly.pdbx_seq_one_letter_code
_entity_poly.pdbx_strand_id
1 'polypeptide(L)'
;VNDTSYYGGSKGRRNNLNAENNIIHILTEWRLSDRQVAFTKHNSREANSPLKLSLDSGQQLDGMEPEVGDIVVKKDVNSGFIGTSLELDLRRSGVQRLLVVGFFTNVCIETTVRMAGNMGFDTYLVHDACAAMNGIGHDGEDYDPDLVHNMAIANMHGEFCTAITTEDAISLCKSDAAHLDRVQGNE
;
A
#
# COMPACT_ATOMS: atom_id res chain seq x y z
N VAL A 1 -11.34 2.03 -7.83
CA VAL A 1 -11.54 0.66 -7.32
C VAL A 1 -12.96 0.52 -6.74
N ASN A 2 -13.96 0.98 -7.48
CA ASN A 2 -15.35 0.95 -7.01
C ASN A 2 -16.17 -0.23 -7.57
N ASP A 3 -15.59 -1.10 -8.40
CA ASP A 3 -16.27 -2.31 -8.81
C ASP A 3 -16.09 -3.40 -7.75
N THR A 4 -16.99 -3.38 -6.78
CA THR A 4 -17.04 -4.32 -5.67
C THR A 4 -17.51 -5.72 -6.09
N SER A 5 -18.03 -5.87 -7.31
CA SER A 5 -18.58 -7.15 -7.81
C SER A 5 -17.50 -8.21 -8.01
N TYR A 6 -16.25 -7.79 -8.27
CA TYR A 6 -15.13 -8.71 -8.53
C TYR A 6 -14.62 -9.41 -7.27
N TYR A 7 -14.55 -8.70 -6.14
CA TYR A 7 -13.95 -9.22 -4.89
C TYR A 7 -14.96 -9.70 -3.85
N GLY A 8 -16.20 -9.29 -3.92
CA GLY A 8 -17.23 -9.61 -2.92
C GLY A 8 -18.51 -10.17 -3.50
N GLY A 9 -18.52 -10.56 -4.80
CA GLY A 9 -19.75 -10.94 -5.46
C GLY A 9 -20.76 -9.78 -5.49
N SER A 10 -22.05 -10.10 -5.62
CA SER A 10 -23.12 -9.09 -5.73
C SER A 10 -23.34 -8.21 -4.49
N LYS A 11 -22.58 -8.41 -3.42
CA LYS A 11 -22.69 -7.69 -2.15
C LYS A 11 -21.36 -7.13 -1.65
N GLY A 12 -20.39 -6.89 -2.55
CA GLY A 12 -19.10 -6.37 -2.15
C GLY A 12 -19.22 -5.12 -1.27
N ARG A 13 -18.71 -5.20 -0.05
CA ARG A 13 -18.62 -4.11 0.92
C ARG A 13 -17.16 -3.85 1.22
N ARG A 14 -16.82 -2.61 1.48
CA ARG A 14 -15.47 -2.19 1.83
C ARG A 14 -15.47 -1.44 3.16
N ASN A 15 -14.43 -1.64 3.96
CA ASN A 15 -14.16 -0.80 5.12
C ASN A 15 -13.34 0.45 4.73
N ASN A 16 -12.93 1.24 5.70
CA ASN A 16 -12.06 2.41 5.57
C ASN A 16 -12.39 3.28 4.35
N LEU A 17 -13.61 3.80 4.29
CA LEU A 17 -14.09 4.62 3.15
C LEU A 17 -13.28 5.91 2.94
N ASN A 18 -12.44 6.30 3.89
CA ASN A 18 -11.55 7.47 3.81
C ASN A 18 -10.11 7.11 3.43
N ALA A 19 -9.82 5.85 3.11
CA ALA A 19 -8.45 5.39 2.85
C ALA A 19 -7.78 6.16 1.69
N GLU A 20 -8.53 6.50 0.63
CA GLU A 20 -8.01 7.29 -0.49
C GLU A 20 -7.54 8.68 -0.06
N ASN A 21 -8.34 9.39 0.75
CA ASN A 21 -7.96 10.70 1.26
C ASN A 21 -6.71 10.61 2.17
N ASN A 22 -6.63 9.56 2.99
CA ASN A 22 -5.48 9.31 3.83
C ASN A 22 -4.21 9.05 3.00
N ILE A 23 -4.31 8.26 1.92
CA ILE A 23 -3.21 8.02 1.00
C ILE A 23 -2.74 9.33 0.35
N ILE A 24 -3.67 10.15 -0.17
CA ILE A 24 -3.35 11.44 -0.81
C ILE A 24 -2.65 12.37 0.20
N HIS A 25 -3.14 12.43 1.44
CA HIS A 25 -2.53 13.24 2.49
C HIS A 25 -1.10 12.78 2.81
N ILE A 26 -0.89 11.47 3.01
CA ILE A 26 0.45 10.90 3.23
C ILE A 26 1.36 11.19 2.04
N LEU A 27 0.90 10.95 0.81
CA LEU A 27 1.68 11.14 -0.40
C LEU A 27 2.14 12.59 -0.56
N THR A 28 1.25 13.55 -0.25
CA THR A 28 1.54 14.98 -0.28
C THR A 28 2.66 15.33 0.71
N GLU A 29 2.52 14.94 1.99
CA GLU A 29 3.53 15.23 3.02
C GLU A 29 4.86 14.49 2.74
N TRP A 30 4.80 13.28 2.18
CA TRP A 30 5.96 12.49 1.80
C TRP A 30 6.79 13.16 0.70
N ARG A 31 6.13 13.66 -0.34
CA ARG A 31 6.77 14.40 -1.44
C ARG A 31 7.38 15.71 -1.00
N LEU A 32 6.71 16.44 -0.09
CA LEU A 32 7.27 17.65 0.52
C LEU A 32 8.56 17.39 1.31
N SER A 33 8.80 16.14 1.71
CA SER A 33 10.01 15.71 2.42
C SER A 33 11.10 15.17 1.49
N ASP A 34 10.97 15.27 0.17
CA ASP A 34 11.89 14.78 -0.87
C ASP A 34 12.24 13.29 -0.72
N ARG A 35 11.28 12.46 -0.33
CA ARG A 35 11.47 11.04 -0.11
C ARG A 35 11.05 10.22 -1.32
N GLN A 36 11.75 9.10 -1.53
CA GLN A 36 11.43 8.18 -2.62
C GLN A 36 10.01 7.63 -2.49
N VAL A 37 9.25 7.73 -3.57
CA VAL A 37 7.93 7.10 -3.73
C VAL A 37 8.04 5.92 -4.69
N ALA A 38 7.30 4.85 -4.41
CA ALA A 38 7.21 3.68 -5.27
C ALA A 38 5.75 3.28 -5.49
N PHE A 39 5.38 3.08 -6.74
CA PHE A 39 4.07 2.62 -7.17
C PHE A 39 4.13 1.20 -7.69
N THR A 40 3.26 0.33 -7.19
CA THR A 40 3.01 -1.00 -7.76
C THR A 40 1.68 -1.00 -8.48
N LYS A 41 1.69 -1.13 -9.81
CA LYS A 41 0.50 -1.18 -10.66
C LYS A 41 0.14 -2.62 -10.97
N HIS A 42 -1.05 -3.06 -10.57
CA HIS A 42 -1.51 -4.41 -10.85
C HIS A 42 -2.06 -4.52 -12.28
N ASN A 43 -1.56 -5.47 -13.04
CA ASN A 43 -2.05 -5.79 -14.38
C ASN A 43 -2.52 -7.26 -14.40
N SER A 44 -3.77 -7.50 -14.05
CA SER A 44 -4.32 -8.85 -13.89
C SER A 44 -4.17 -9.72 -15.13
N ARG A 45 -3.78 -10.97 -14.92
CA ARG A 45 -3.75 -12.02 -15.97
C ARG A 45 -5.14 -12.55 -16.33
N GLU A 46 -6.13 -12.35 -15.47
CA GLU A 46 -7.49 -12.84 -15.69
C GLU A 46 -8.18 -12.10 -16.82
N ALA A 47 -8.87 -12.84 -17.70
CA ALA A 47 -9.44 -12.28 -18.92
C ALA A 47 -10.46 -11.15 -18.65
N ASN A 48 -11.28 -11.31 -17.62
CA ASN A 48 -12.40 -10.40 -17.30
C ASN A 48 -12.13 -9.52 -16.06
N SER A 49 -10.88 -9.44 -15.60
CA SER A 49 -10.54 -8.62 -14.44
C SER A 49 -10.67 -7.13 -14.75
N PRO A 50 -11.30 -6.34 -13.88
CA PRO A 50 -11.31 -4.87 -13.97
C PRO A 50 -9.93 -4.26 -13.65
N LEU A 51 -8.99 -5.05 -13.11
CA LEU A 51 -7.64 -4.59 -12.75
C LEU A 51 -6.64 -4.76 -13.90
N LYS A 52 -7.06 -4.58 -15.14
CA LYS A 52 -6.16 -4.52 -16.30
C LYS A 52 -5.74 -3.09 -16.57
N LEU A 53 -4.45 -2.87 -16.76
CA LEU A 53 -3.92 -1.52 -17.08
C LEU A 53 -4.40 -0.99 -18.44
N SER A 54 -5.01 -1.82 -19.27
CA SER A 54 -5.66 -1.39 -20.52
C SER A 54 -7.06 -0.82 -20.34
N LEU A 55 -7.63 -0.91 -19.13
CA LEU A 55 -8.96 -0.40 -18.78
C LEU A 55 -8.84 0.81 -17.86
N ASP A 56 -9.80 1.73 -17.94
CA ASP A 56 -9.86 2.90 -17.03
C ASP A 56 -9.94 2.47 -15.56
N SER A 57 -10.67 1.37 -15.27
CA SER A 57 -10.78 0.79 -13.93
C SER A 57 -9.47 0.25 -13.35
N GLY A 58 -8.47 -0.04 -14.19
CA GLY A 58 -7.14 -0.49 -13.79
C GLY A 58 -6.12 0.65 -13.71
N GLN A 59 -6.49 1.87 -14.06
CA GLN A 59 -5.60 3.02 -13.95
C GLN A 59 -5.46 3.51 -12.51
N GLN A 60 -4.46 4.36 -12.29
CA GLN A 60 -4.23 4.98 -11.00
C GLN A 60 -5.42 5.86 -10.62
N LEU A 61 -5.73 5.93 -9.32
CA LEU A 61 -6.76 6.83 -8.81
C LEU A 61 -6.29 8.29 -8.88
N ASP A 62 -7.25 9.19 -9.09
CA ASP A 62 -6.99 10.63 -9.15
C ASP A 62 -6.28 11.12 -7.87
N GLY A 63 -5.23 11.91 -8.04
CA GLY A 63 -4.39 12.40 -6.95
C GLY A 63 -3.34 11.41 -6.43
N MET A 64 -3.25 10.21 -7.04
CA MET A 64 -2.25 9.19 -6.71
C MET A 64 -1.39 8.84 -7.93
N GLU A 65 -1.25 9.75 -8.89
CA GLU A 65 -0.46 9.51 -10.09
C GLU A 65 1.04 9.56 -9.77
N PRO A 66 1.85 8.70 -10.40
CA PRO A 66 3.29 8.80 -10.32
C PRO A 66 3.81 10.11 -10.89
N GLU A 67 4.83 10.67 -10.26
CA GLU A 67 5.60 11.82 -10.74
C GLU A 67 6.96 11.40 -11.28
N VAL A 68 7.65 12.35 -11.90
CA VAL A 68 9.02 12.14 -12.39
C VAL A 68 9.95 11.88 -11.20
N GLY A 69 10.66 10.74 -11.25
CA GLY A 69 11.55 10.30 -10.17
C GLY A 69 10.94 9.19 -9.30
N ASP A 70 9.63 8.95 -9.38
CA ASP A 70 9.01 7.83 -8.67
C ASP A 70 9.40 6.48 -9.29
N ILE A 71 9.59 5.48 -8.44
CA ILE A 71 9.73 4.09 -8.86
C ILE A 71 8.36 3.57 -9.27
N VAL A 72 8.22 3.06 -10.50
CA VAL A 72 6.94 2.50 -10.98
C VAL A 72 7.15 1.09 -11.51
N VAL A 73 6.58 0.10 -10.84
CA VAL A 73 6.62 -1.28 -11.27
C VAL A 73 5.24 -1.82 -11.63
N LYS A 74 5.18 -2.66 -12.66
CA LYS A 74 3.97 -3.37 -13.06
C LYS A 74 4.07 -4.81 -12.56
N LYS A 75 3.05 -5.27 -11.85
CA LYS A 75 2.94 -6.63 -11.33
C LYS A 75 1.69 -7.32 -11.86
N ASP A 76 1.71 -8.62 -11.95
CA ASP A 76 0.58 -9.44 -12.38
C ASP A 76 0.19 -10.51 -11.34
N VAL A 77 0.82 -10.43 -10.17
CA VAL A 77 0.54 -11.22 -8.96
C VAL A 77 0.35 -10.29 -7.76
N ASN A 78 0.01 -10.83 -6.58
CA ASN A 78 -0.34 -10.00 -5.43
C ASN A 78 0.86 -9.23 -4.85
N SER A 79 2.04 -9.86 -4.75
CA SER A 79 3.22 -9.16 -4.23
C SER A 79 3.78 -8.12 -5.20
N GLY A 80 4.14 -6.96 -4.68
CA GLY A 80 4.88 -5.93 -5.41
C GLY A 80 6.29 -6.34 -5.82
N PHE A 81 6.86 -7.35 -5.18
CA PHE A 81 8.24 -7.79 -5.39
C PHE A 81 8.39 -8.93 -6.41
N ILE A 82 7.33 -9.73 -6.64
CA ILE A 82 7.43 -10.91 -7.52
C ILE A 82 7.35 -10.50 -8.99
N GLY A 83 8.39 -10.84 -9.75
CA GLY A 83 8.48 -10.56 -11.19
C GLY A 83 8.67 -9.08 -11.53
N THR A 84 9.13 -8.27 -10.57
CA THR A 84 9.38 -6.84 -10.73
C THR A 84 10.81 -6.47 -10.32
N SER A 85 11.22 -5.24 -10.63
CA SER A 85 12.49 -4.67 -10.17
C SER A 85 12.40 -3.97 -8.81
N LEU A 86 11.24 -4.00 -8.11
CA LEU A 86 10.98 -3.17 -6.94
C LEU A 86 12.07 -3.27 -5.86
N GLU A 87 12.48 -4.47 -5.48
CA GLU A 87 13.53 -4.65 -4.47
C GLU A 87 14.85 -4.00 -4.91
N LEU A 88 15.26 -4.26 -6.15
CA LEU A 88 16.51 -3.73 -6.71
C LEU A 88 16.47 -2.19 -6.75
N ASP A 89 15.36 -1.61 -7.19
CA ASP A 89 15.22 -0.18 -7.32
C ASP A 89 15.21 0.52 -5.95
N LEU A 90 14.49 -0.04 -4.96
CA LEU A 90 14.50 0.44 -3.58
C LEU A 90 15.92 0.40 -2.96
N ARG A 91 16.64 -0.73 -3.13
CA ARG A 91 17.99 -0.86 -2.58
C ARG A 91 18.98 0.06 -3.27
N ARG A 92 18.86 0.29 -4.58
CA ARG A 92 19.69 1.25 -5.32
C ARG A 92 19.46 2.69 -4.88
N SER A 93 18.23 3.01 -4.49
CA SER A 93 17.88 4.31 -3.89
C SER A 93 18.24 4.41 -2.41
N GLY A 94 18.92 3.42 -1.82
CA GLY A 94 19.34 3.43 -0.41
C GLY A 94 18.20 3.23 0.59
N VAL A 95 17.01 2.83 0.12
CA VAL A 95 15.82 2.67 0.97
C VAL A 95 15.98 1.46 1.88
N GLN A 96 15.86 1.67 3.18
CA GLN A 96 15.88 0.63 4.23
C GLN A 96 14.53 0.50 4.93
N ARG A 97 13.75 1.58 4.96
CA ARG A 97 12.44 1.66 5.62
C ARG A 97 11.34 1.87 4.59
N LEU A 98 10.24 1.16 4.74
CA LEU A 98 9.07 1.26 3.88
C LEU A 98 7.85 1.71 4.67
N LEU A 99 7.10 2.67 4.12
CA LEU A 99 5.75 3.00 4.53
C LEU A 99 4.81 2.46 3.46
N VAL A 100 3.92 1.55 3.81
CA VAL A 100 3.05 0.84 2.87
C VAL A 100 1.60 1.28 3.06
N VAL A 101 0.97 1.68 1.95
CA VAL A 101 -0.44 2.08 1.84
C VAL A 101 -1.08 1.46 0.61
N GLY A 102 -2.40 1.37 0.55
CA GLY A 102 -3.12 0.99 -0.67
C GLY A 102 -4.12 -0.15 -0.52
N PHE A 103 -4.40 -0.87 -1.62
CA PHE A 103 -5.52 -1.82 -1.72
C PHE A 103 -5.09 -3.18 -2.31
N PHE A 104 -5.65 -4.29 -1.83
CA PHE A 104 -6.49 -4.44 -0.63
C PHE A 104 -5.65 -5.04 0.49
N THR A 105 -6.00 -4.72 1.76
CA THR A 105 -5.23 -5.07 2.95
C THR A 105 -4.87 -6.55 2.99
N ASN A 106 -5.87 -7.41 2.83
CA ASN A 106 -5.75 -8.87 2.94
C ASN A 106 -5.28 -9.58 1.65
N VAL A 107 -4.89 -8.85 0.62
CA VAL A 107 -4.49 -9.41 -0.69
C VAL A 107 -3.11 -8.87 -1.09
N CYS A 108 -3.06 -7.78 -1.87
CA CYS A 108 -1.81 -7.24 -2.39
C CYS A 108 -0.95 -6.62 -1.28
N ILE A 109 -1.58 -5.90 -0.34
CA ILE A 109 -0.86 -5.24 0.75
C ILE A 109 -0.25 -6.28 1.68
N GLU A 110 -1.03 -7.22 2.21
CA GLU A 110 -0.52 -8.27 3.09
C GLU A 110 0.61 -9.05 2.44
N THR A 111 0.44 -9.48 1.19
CA THR A 111 1.46 -10.26 0.48
C THR A 111 2.75 -9.45 0.27
N THR A 112 2.64 -8.15 -0.04
CA THR A 112 3.79 -7.26 -0.23
C THR A 112 4.49 -6.97 1.09
N VAL A 113 3.75 -6.68 2.16
CA VAL A 113 4.28 -6.40 3.50
C VAL A 113 5.04 -7.60 4.07
N ARG A 114 4.47 -8.81 3.97
CA ARG A 114 5.15 -10.04 4.41
C ARG A 114 6.46 -10.26 3.66
N MET A 115 6.49 -10.02 2.36
CA MET A 115 7.74 -10.11 1.59
C MET A 115 8.73 -9.02 1.99
N ALA A 116 8.30 -7.78 2.17
CA ALA A 116 9.17 -6.70 2.61
C ALA A 116 9.86 -7.02 3.93
N GLY A 117 9.10 -7.49 4.95
CA GLY A 117 9.64 -7.93 6.22
C GLY A 117 10.65 -9.08 6.07
N ASN A 118 10.33 -10.11 5.28
CA ASN A 118 11.22 -11.23 5.01
C ASN A 118 12.51 -10.83 4.27
N MET A 119 12.47 -9.76 3.46
CA MET A 119 13.63 -9.19 2.79
C MET A 119 14.44 -8.24 3.67
N GLY A 120 14.03 -8.03 4.93
CA GLY A 120 14.75 -7.23 5.92
C GLY A 120 14.52 -5.72 5.81
N PHE A 121 13.44 -5.29 5.14
CA PHE A 121 13.02 -3.90 5.22
C PHE A 121 12.34 -3.60 6.57
N ASP A 122 12.70 -2.46 7.17
CA ASP A 122 11.95 -1.89 8.31
C ASP A 122 10.60 -1.38 7.78
N THR A 123 9.54 -2.16 7.96
CA THR A 123 8.27 -1.96 7.27
C THR A 123 7.19 -1.43 8.22
N TYR A 124 6.56 -0.34 7.82
CA TYR A 124 5.40 0.26 8.46
C TYR A 124 4.17 0.12 7.56
N LEU A 125 3.07 -0.37 8.12
CA LEU A 125 1.77 -0.47 7.45
C LEU A 125 0.84 0.62 7.99
N VAL A 126 0.41 1.55 7.14
CA VAL A 126 -0.56 2.57 7.55
C VAL A 126 -1.96 1.99 7.38
N HIS A 127 -2.51 1.45 8.46
CA HIS A 127 -3.70 0.61 8.38
C HIS A 127 -4.97 1.37 7.97
N ASP A 128 -5.13 2.63 8.35
CA ASP A 128 -6.27 3.49 7.99
C ASP A 128 -6.12 4.15 6.59
N ALA A 129 -4.94 3.99 5.95
CA ALA A 129 -4.68 4.25 4.54
C ALA A 129 -4.69 2.95 3.69
N CYS A 130 -5.27 1.88 4.23
CA CYS A 130 -5.56 0.63 3.54
C CYS A 130 -7.02 0.26 3.76
N ALA A 131 -7.58 -0.56 2.87
CA ALA A 131 -8.94 -1.07 3.03
C ALA A 131 -9.03 -2.52 2.57
N ALA A 132 -9.99 -3.26 3.14
CA ALA A 132 -10.36 -4.60 2.71
C ALA A 132 -11.80 -4.65 2.20
N MET A 133 -12.07 -5.63 1.36
CA MET A 133 -13.43 -6.04 1.01
C MET A 133 -13.90 -7.11 2.00
N ASN A 134 -15.22 -7.33 2.08
CA ASN A 134 -15.75 -8.50 2.75
C ASN A 134 -15.17 -9.78 2.13
N GLY A 135 -14.96 -10.79 2.96
CA GLY A 135 -14.44 -12.09 2.53
C GLY A 135 -15.53 -13.17 2.54
N ILE A 136 -15.54 -14.01 1.51
CA ILE A 136 -16.41 -15.20 1.53
C ILE A 136 -15.56 -16.39 1.97
N GLY A 137 -15.94 -17.01 3.09
CA GLY A 137 -15.29 -18.21 3.63
C GLY A 137 -15.50 -19.43 2.74
N HIS A 138 -14.69 -20.48 2.97
CA HIS A 138 -14.83 -21.74 2.25
C HIS A 138 -16.18 -22.44 2.46
N ASP A 139 -16.87 -22.10 3.54
CA ASP A 139 -18.20 -22.56 3.94
C ASP A 139 -19.34 -21.65 3.42
N GLY A 140 -18.98 -20.57 2.71
CA GLY A 140 -19.91 -19.58 2.19
C GLY A 140 -20.28 -18.47 3.17
N GLU A 141 -19.68 -18.43 4.36
CA GLU A 141 -19.87 -17.34 5.33
C GLU A 141 -19.35 -16.01 4.76
N ASP A 142 -20.15 -14.94 4.90
CA ASP A 142 -19.78 -13.58 4.46
C ASP A 142 -19.18 -12.79 5.64
N TYR A 143 -17.84 -12.80 5.72
CA TYR A 143 -17.12 -12.08 6.76
C TYR A 143 -17.09 -10.58 6.52
N ASP A 144 -17.39 -9.85 7.58
CA ASP A 144 -17.39 -8.38 7.56
C ASP A 144 -16.02 -7.80 7.15
N PRO A 145 -15.97 -6.75 6.31
CA PRO A 145 -14.72 -6.16 5.83
C PRO A 145 -13.82 -5.60 6.95
N ASP A 146 -14.40 -5.12 8.07
CA ASP A 146 -13.60 -4.70 9.22
C ASP A 146 -12.92 -5.90 9.90
N LEU A 147 -13.63 -7.03 10.01
CA LEU A 147 -13.03 -8.25 10.53
C LEU A 147 -11.89 -8.73 9.63
N VAL A 148 -12.10 -8.79 8.31
CA VAL A 148 -11.09 -9.20 7.33
C VAL A 148 -9.85 -8.29 7.42
N HIS A 149 -10.06 -6.99 7.48
CA HIS A 149 -9.01 -5.99 7.60
C HIS A 149 -8.21 -6.16 8.91
N ASN A 150 -8.90 -6.19 10.04
CA ASN A 150 -8.28 -6.27 11.35
C ASN A 150 -7.50 -7.58 11.56
N MET A 151 -8.01 -8.69 11.04
CA MET A 151 -7.30 -9.98 11.10
C MET A 151 -6.04 -9.99 10.22
N ALA A 152 -6.10 -9.39 9.02
CA ALA A 152 -4.91 -9.25 8.17
C ALA A 152 -3.82 -8.43 8.86
N ILE A 153 -4.20 -7.31 9.50
CA ILE A 153 -3.26 -6.47 10.25
C ILE A 153 -2.68 -7.22 11.45
N ALA A 154 -3.53 -7.89 12.25
CA ALA A 154 -3.09 -8.67 13.41
C ALA A 154 -2.08 -9.77 13.03
N ASN A 155 -2.24 -10.37 11.85
CA ASN A 155 -1.33 -11.39 11.33
C ASN A 155 0.02 -10.83 10.82
N MET A 156 0.11 -9.53 10.57
CA MET A 156 1.33 -8.89 10.08
C MET A 156 2.07 -8.11 11.16
N HIS A 157 1.34 -7.46 12.06
CA HIS A 157 1.88 -6.60 13.09
C HIS A 157 2.77 -7.35 14.08
N GLY A 158 3.97 -6.80 14.33
CA GLY A 158 4.95 -7.38 15.24
C GLY A 158 5.87 -8.42 14.62
N GLU A 159 5.46 -9.06 13.52
CA GLU A 159 6.30 -10.06 12.84
C GLU A 159 6.88 -9.49 11.52
N PHE A 160 6.06 -8.91 10.67
CA PHE A 160 6.46 -8.44 9.34
C PHE A 160 6.49 -6.92 9.22
N CYS A 161 5.74 -6.21 10.05
CA CYS A 161 5.65 -4.76 10.04
C CYS A 161 5.21 -4.20 11.39
N THR A 162 5.33 -2.88 11.52
CA THR A 162 4.64 -2.11 12.56
C THR A 162 3.42 -1.43 11.94
N ALA A 163 2.21 -1.77 12.39
CA ALA A 163 0.99 -1.09 11.98
C ALA A 163 0.88 0.26 12.71
N ILE A 164 0.65 1.32 11.94
CA ILE A 164 0.53 2.70 12.42
C ILE A 164 -0.67 3.39 11.77
N THR A 165 -1.03 4.57 12.27
CA THR A 165 -2.07 5.43 11.68
C THR A 165 -1.49 6.40 10.65
N THR A 166 -2.37 7.05 9.88
CA THR A 166 -2.01 8.17 8.99
C THR A 166 -1.35 9.31 9.76
N GLU A 167 -1.84 9.63 10.97
CA GLU A 167 -1.27 10.68 11.82
C GLU A 167 0.16 10.34 12.27
N ASP A 168 0.41 9.10 12.67
CA ASP A 168 1.75 8.61 13.00
C ASP A 168 2.69 8.72 11.79
N ALA A 169 2.23 8.32 10.61
CA ALA A 169 2.99 8.38 9.37
C ALA A 169 3.41 9.81 9.02
N ILE A 170 2.50 10.77 9.11
CA ILE A 170 2.77 12.20 8.90
C ILE A 170 3.74 12.75 9.94
N SER A 171 3.61 12.32 11.20
CA SER A 171 4.52 12.72 12.28
C SER A 171 5.95 12.22 12.02
N LEU A 172 6.11 11.00 11.47
CA LEU A 172 7.42 10.47 11.04
C LEU A 172 8.02 11.31 9.89
N CYS A 173 7.21 11.77 8.93
CA CYS A 173 7.70 12.66 7.88
C CYS A 173 8.30 13.95 8.45
N LYS A 174 7.64 14.56 9.41
CA LYS A 174 8.04 15.84 10.00
C LYS A 174 9.23 15.73 10.96
N SER A 175 9.35 14.65 11.72
CA SER A 175 10.44 14.44 12.68
C SER A 175 11.80 14.25 12.00
N ASP A 176 11.83 13.50 10.92
CA ASP A 176 13.08 13.25 10.18
C ASP A 176 13.51 14.49 9.37
N ALA A 177 12.56 15.28 8.84
CA ALA A 177 12.87 16.57 8.21
C ALA A 177 13.54 17.54 9.19
N ALA A 178 13.04 17.64 10.43
CA ALA A 178 13.65 18.46 11.47
C ALA A 178 15.04 17.97 11.93
N HIS A 179 15.39 16.72 11.70
CA HIS A 179 16.72 16.17 11.96
C HIS A 179 17.72 16.57 10.86
N LEU A 180 17.29 16.55 9.60
CA LEU A 180 18.12 16.97 8.46
C LEU A 180 18.45 18.45 8.50
N ASP A 181 17.49 19.32 8.87
CA ASP A 181 17.70 20.77 9.02
C ASP A 181 18.72 21.11 10.13
N ARG A 182 18.78 20.30 11.20
CA ARG A 182 19.78 20.50 12.29
C ARG A 182 21.19 20.07 11.89
N VAL A 183 21.31 19.08 10.99
CA VAL A 183 22.64 18.62 10.52
C VAL A 183 23.21 19.60 9.48
N GLN A 184 22.37 20.20 8.63
CA GLN A 184 22.81 21.18 7.61
C GLN A 184 23.05 22.60 8.17
N GLY A 185 22.50 22.94 9.34
CA GLY A 185 22.67 24.25 9.98
C GLY A 185 23.92 24.37 10.86
N ASN A 186 24.75 23.34 10.94
CA ASN A 186 25.99 23.30 11.75
C ASN A 186 27.29 23.20 10.92
N GLU A 187 27.25 23.58 9.63
CA GLU A 187 28.46 23.78 8.79
C GLU A 187 28.73 25.32 8.60
#